data_e226112321b6af0c71ea03a9822f6ea0
#
_entry.id   e226112321b6af0c71ea03a9822f6ea0
#
_cell.length_a   1.000
_cell.length_b   1.000
_cell.length_c   1.000
_cell.angle_alpha   90.00
_cell.angle_beta   90.00
_cell.angle_gamma   90.00
#
_symmetry.space_group_name_H-M   'P 1'
#
loop_
_entity.id
_entity.type
_entity.pdbx_description
1 polymer ?
#
loop_
_entity_poly.entity_id
_entity_poly.type
_entity_poly.pdbx_seq_one_letter_code
_entity_poly.pdbx_strand_id
1 'polypeptide(L)' 'MIDIEYKNFFICINYFNNVKSYYYTIWTKDFVDMVCGEFKSIKSAKKYIREELI' A
#
# COMPACT_ATOMS: atom_id res chain seq x y z
N MET A 1 3.31 -10.44 7.66
CA MET A 1 2.87 -9.28 6.86
C MET A 1 2.21 -8.27 7.77
N ILE A 2 2.54 -7.01 7.63
CA ILE A 2 1.99 -5.94 8.46
C ILE A 2 1.10 -5.08 7.60
N ASP A 3 -0.15 -4.93 8.02
CA ASP A 3 -1.11 -4.09 7.33
C ASP A 3 -1.35 -2.84 8.16
N ILE A 4 -1.37 -1.69 7.49
CA ILE A 4 -1.58 -0.41 8.14
C ILE A 4 -2.87 0.18 7.59
N GLU A 5 -3.82 0.47 8.47
CA GLU A 5 -5.05 1.13 8.07
C GLU A 5 -4.83 2.64 8.02
N TYR A 6 -5.24 3.25 6.90
CA TYR A 6 -5.08 4.68 6.72
C TYR A 6 -6.23 5.21 5.86
N LYS A 7 -7.09 6.04 6.44
CA LYS A 7 -8.18 6.73 5.73
C LYS A 7 -9.02 5.80 4.86
N ASN A 8 -9.49 4.70 5.45
CA ASN A 8 -10.34 3.70 4.81
C ASN A 8 -9.64 2.84 3.77
N PHE A 9 -8.33 2.83 3.77
CA PHE A 9 -7.54 1.95 2.93
C PHE A 9 -6.55 1.18 3.79
N PHE A 10 -6.09 0.05 3.28
CA PHE A 10 -5.01 -0.69 3.91
C PHE A 10 -3.75 -0.59 3.07
N ILE A 11 -2.63 -0.37 3.74
CA ILE A 11 -1.32 -0.38 3.12
C ILE A 11 -0.65 -1.68 3.54
N CYS A 12 -0.34 -2.54 2.57
CA CYS A 12 0.24 -3.85 2.83
C CYS A 12 1.70 -3.87 2.41
N ILE A 13 2.53 -4.55 3.20
CA ILE A 13 3.94 -4.72 2.90
C ILE A 13 4.13 -6.04 2.17
N ASN A 14 4.82 -5.99 1.04
CA ASN A 14 5.14 -7.17 0.25
C ASN A 14 6.63 -7.26 0.03
N TYR A 15 7.13 -8.50 -0.10
CA TYR A 15 8.54 -8.72 -0.39
C TYR A 15 8.68 -9.33 -1.77
N PHE A 16 9.51 -8.71 -2.59
CA PHE A 16 9.75 -9.18 -3.95
C PHE A 16 11.09 -9.91 -4.01
N ASN A 17 11.04 -11.24 -4.05
CA ASN A 17 12.25 -12.07 -4.00
C ASN A 17 13.23 -11.80 -5.12
N ASN A 18 12.74 -11.50 -6.32
CA ASN A 18 13.60 -11.31 -7.48
C ASN A 18 14.56 -10.14 -7.32
N VAL A 19 14.12 -9.09 -6.65
CA VAL A 19 14.94 -7.90 -6.42
C VAL A 19 15.32 -7.74 -4.96
N LYS A 20 14.89 -8.67 -4.11
CA LYS A 20 15.19 -8.69 -2.67
C LYS A 20 14.88 -7.35 -2.01
N SER A 21 13.71 -6.82 -2.29
CA SER A 21 13.31 -5.58 -1.67
C SER A 21 11.83 -5.60 -1.34
N TYR A 22 11.43 -4.68 -0.46
CA TYR A 22 10.05 -4.53 -0.06
C TYR A 22 9.36 -3.49 -0.91
N TYR A 23 8.07 -3.66 -1.08
CA TYR A 23 7.23 -2.65 -1.70
C TYR A 23 5.89 -2.63 -0.99
N TYR A 24 5.14 -1.57 -1.17
CA TYR A 24 3.86 -1.37 -0.48
C TYR A 24 2.74 -1.30 -1.49
N THR A 25 1.60 -1.90 -1.15
CA THR A 25 0.41 -1.87 -1.99
C THR A 25 -0.74 -1.27 -1.19
N ILE A 26 -1.65 -0.61 -1.88
CA ILE A 26 -2.84 -0.01 -1.26
C ILE A 26 -4.04 -0.82 -1.66
N TRP A 27 -4.82 -1.24 -0.66
CA TRP A 27 -6.01 -2.05 -0.87
C TRP A 27 -7.24 -1.36 -0.31
N THR A 28 -8.40 -1.66 -0.88
CA THR A 28 -9.66 -1.25 -0.27
C THR A 28 -9.80 -1.92 1.08
N LYS A 29 -10.66 -1.37 1.94
CA LYS A 29 -10.75 -1.82 3.33
C LYS A 29 -11.22 -3.27 3.47
N ASP A 30 -11.94 -3.78 2.49
CA ASP A 30 -12.40 -5.16 2.49
C ASP A 30 -11.43 -6.13 1.80
N PHE A 31 -10.30 -5.63 1.33
CA PHE A 31 -9.29 -6.40 0.62
C PHE A 31 -9.79 -7.05 -0.67
N VAL A 32 -10.86 -6.49 -1.24
CA VAL A 32 -11.38 -7.01 -2.50
C VAL A 32 -10.56 -6.51 -3.69
N ASP A 33 -10.22 -5.22 -3.68
CA ASP A 33 -9.52 -4.61 -4.80
C ASP A 33 -8.21 -3.99 -4.36
N MET A 34 -7.16 -4.25 -5.15
CA MET A 34 -5.91 -3.53 -5.01
C MET A 34 -6.04 -2.22 -5.77
N VAL A 35 -5.93 -1.12 -5.07
CA VAL A 35 -6.10 0.20 -5.68
C VAL A 35 -4.85 0.62 -6.44
N CYS A 36 -3.70 0.43 -5.82
CA CYS A 36 -2.43 0.83 -6.41
C CYS A 36 -1.29 0.09 -5.72
N GLY A 37 -0.17 -0.04 -6.39
CA GLY A 37 0.94 -0.80 -5.83
C GLY A 37 2.30 -0.22 -6.12
N GLU A 38 3.30 -0.90 -5.57
CA GLU A 38 4.71 -0.63 -5.84
C GLU A 38 5.21 0.70 -5.29
N PHE A 39 4.70 1.10 -4.14
CA PHE A 39 5.27 2.24 -3.42
C PHE A 39 6.51 1.78 -2.66
N LYS A 40 7.49 2.66 -2.58
CA LYS A 40 8.75 2.33 -1.94
C LYS A 40 8.78 2.63 -0.45
N SER A 41 7.78 3.35 0.05
CA SER A 41 7.71 3.67 1.46
C SER A 41 6.26 3.85 1.87
N ILE A 42 6.02 3.70 3.19
CA ILE A 42 4.70 3.96 3.76
C ILE A 42 4.33 5.43 3.56
N LYS A 43 5.29 6.32 3.67
CA LYS A 43 5.05 7.74 3.49
C LYS A 43 4.53 8.04 2.08
N SER A 44 5.12 7.42 1.07
CA SER A 44 4.66 7.59 -0.31
C SER A 44 3.26 7.06 -0.52
N ALA A 45 2.95 5.89 0.06
CA ALA A 45 1.62 5.30 -0.03
C ALA A 45 0.58 6.21 0.64
N LYS A 46 0.88 6.73 1.82
CA LYS A 46 -0.03 7.64 2.51
C LYS A 46 -0.24 8.92 1.73
N LYS A 47 0.81 9.45 1.13
CA LYS A 47 0.70 10.65 0.31
C LYS A 47 -0.23 10.42 -0.87
N TYR A 48 -0.10 9.28 -1.54
CA TYR A 48 -0.97 8.93 -2.66
C TYR A 48 -2.43 8.87 -2.22
N ILE A 49 -2.70 8.25 -1.07
CA ILE A 49 -4.06 8.18 -0.56
C ILE A 49 -4.62 9.60 -0.33
N ARG A 50 -3.84 10.46 0.32
CA ARG A 50 -4.30 11.82 0.63
C ARG A 50 -4.55 12.66 -0.62
N GLU A 51 -3.74 12.48 -1.65
CA GLU A 51 -3.76 13.38 -2.80
C GLU A 51 -4.58 12.85 -3.96
N GLU A 52 -4.69 11.53 -4.11
CA GLU A 52 -5.34 10.94 -5.26
C GLU A 52 -6.64 10.20 -4.94
N LEU A 53 -6.78 9.67 -3.73
CA LEU A 53 -7.90 8.81 -3.39
C LEU A 53 -8.94 9.45 -2.47
N ILE A 54 -8.64 10.60 -1.92
CA ILE A 54 -9.57 11.28 -1.01
C ILE A 54 -10.02 12.61 -1.61
#